data_2d84e54a8ed1a01c81569455d889acb7
#
_entry.id   2d84e54a8ed1a01c81569455d889acb7
#
_cell.length_a   1.000
_cell.length_b   1.000
_cell.length_c   1.000
_cell.angle_alpha   90.00
_cell.angle_beta   90.00
_cell.angle_gamma   90.00
#
_symmetry.space_group_name_H-M   'P 1'
#
loop_
_entity.id
_entity.type
_entity.pdbx_description
1 polymer ?
#
loop_
_entity_poly.entity_id
_entity_poly.type
_entity_poly.pdbx_seq_one_letter_code
_entity_poly.pdbx_strand_id
1 'polypeptide(L)'
;ILDNTGNGVNFQILSNPEFLAEGTAMRDLAMPDRVLIGGNQTKEGLEAIAALVDVYSSWVSEENILTTNLWSSELSKLTANAFLAQRISSINSLSALCEATGANVSEVAKAIGMDSRIGPKFLEASVGFGGSCFQKDILNLVYISKSLGLDEVADYWHQVIIMNNYQRDRFVKNIIKTMYNTVSGKTIAFLGWAFKKDTNDTRESAAIYVADMLIEEQAIINVYDPKVTQTQMLQDLDYLNTRSEKENSKYLQTQKDPYKALEGTHAVAVLTEWDEFTAYNWQAIYDSMQKPAFVFDGRNILD
;
A
#
# COMPACT_ATOMS: atom_id res chain seq x y z
N ILE A 1 -27.52 -19.60 6.22
CA ILE A 1 -28.70 -18.83 6.68
C ILE A 1 -29.97 -19.52 6.18
N LEU A 2 -30.10 -19.79 4.88
CA LEU A 2 -31.27 -20.46 4.29
C LEU A 2 -31.58 -21.80 4.98
N ASP A 3 -30.57 -22.58 5.38
CA ASP A 3 -30.73 -23.88 6.07
C ASP A 3 -31.27 -23.73 7.50
N ASN A 4 -31.24 -22.54 8.08
CA ASN A 4 -31.70 -22.28 9.45
C ASN A 4 -33.04 -21.49 9.53
N THR A 5 -33.59 -21.05 8.39
CA THR A 5 -34.86 -20.26 8.35
C THR A 5 -36.11 -21.16 8.58
N GLY A 6 -35.97 -22.50 8.60
CA GLY A 6 -37.07 -23.41 8.80
C GLY A 6 -37.67 -23.49 10.23
N ASN A 7 -37.03 -22.85 11.22
CA ASN A 7 -37.40 -22.98 12.65
C ASN A 7 -38.10 -21.73 13.21
N GLY A 8 -38.76 -20.93 12.39
CA GLY A 8 -39.46 -19.72 12.84
C GLY A 8 -38.55 -18.54 13.16
N VAL A 9 -37.25 -18.61 12.84
CA VAL A 9 -36.31 -17.54 13.00
C VAL A 9 -36.18 -16.82 11.66
N ASN A 10 -36.40 -15.49 11.66
CA ASN A 10 -36.22 -14.62 10.50
C ASN A 10 -34.89 -13.86 10.63
N PHE A 11 -33.98 -14.06 9.68
CA PHE A 11 -32.68 -13.37 9.65
C PHE A 11 -32.69 -12.29 8.58
N GLN A 12 -32.20 -11.11 8.94
CA GLN A 12 -31.90 -10.04 7.99
C GLN A 12 -30.39 -9.90 7.85
N ILE A 13 -29.90 -9.84 6.60
CA ILE A 13 -28.48 -9.64 6.29
C ILE A 13 -28.25 -8.18 6.01
N LEU A 14 -27.31 -7.59 6.73
CA LEU A 14 -26.84 -6.21 6.51
C LEU A 14 -25.38 -6.22 6.07
N SER A 15 -25.03 -5.32 5.18
CA SER A 15 -23.66 -4.93 4.86
C SER A 15 -23.31 -3.68 5.66
N ASN A 16 -22.30 -3.77 6.52
CA ASN A 16 -21.80 -2.62 7.29
C ASN A 16 -20.26 -2.60 7.14
N PRO A 17 -19.77 -2.10 5.99
CA PRO A 17 -18.35 -2.07 5.71
C PRO A 17 -17.62 -1.07 6.59
N GLU A 18 -16.43 -1.45 7.05
CA GLU A 18 -15.51 -0.56 7.74
C GLU A 18 -14.67 0.27 6.75
N PHE A 19 -14.31 1.49 7.13
CA PHE A 19 -13.43 2.39 6.37
C PHE A 19 -12.23 2.84 7.21
N LEU A 20 -11.77 1.95 8.09
CA LEU A 20 -10.69 2.20 9.03
C LEU A 20 -9.33 2.20 8.32
N ALA A 21 -8.42 3.07 8.77
CA ALA A 21 -7.04 3.03 8.34
C ALA A 21 -6.19 2.29 9.38
N GLU A 22 -5.29 1.44 8.92
CA GLU A 22 -4.33 0.77 9.78
C GLU A 22 -3.44 1.80 10.49
N GLY A 23 -3.19 1.58 11.80
CA GLY A 23 -2.51 2.55 12.67
C GLY A 23 -3.45 3.54 13.36
N THR A 24 -4.63 3.87 12.79
CA THR A 24 -5.61 4.81 13.38
C THR A 24 -6.99 4.21 13.62
N ALA A 25 -7.15 2.89 13.43
CA ALA A 25 -8.44 2.20 13.41
C ALA A 25 -9.34 2.49 14.64
N MET A 26 -8.77 2.54 15.85
CA MET A 26 -9.54 2.82 17.07
C MET A 26 -10.11 4.25 17.08
N ARG A 27 -9.33 5.21 16.61
CA ARG A 27 -9.80 6.61 16.49
C ARG A 27 -10.86 6.72 15.38
N ASP A 28 -10.62 6.09 14.23
CA ASP A 28 -11.52 6.13 13.10
C ASP A 28 -12.87 5.44 13.41
N LEU A 29 -12.87 4.42 14.29
CA LEU A 29 -14.09 3.78 14.78
C LEU A 29 -14.87 4.68 15.76
N ALA A 30 -14.15 5.41 16.63
CA ALA A 30 -14.76 6.31 17.59
C ALA A 30 -15.29 7.61 16.94
N MET A 31 -14.61 8.06 15.89
CA MET A 31 -14.93 9.31 15.17
C MET A 31 -14.89 9.05 13.65
N PRO A 32 -15.80 8.24 13.10
CA PRO A 32 -15.78 7.90 11.69
C PRO A 32 -16.20 9.09 10.81
N ASP A 33 -15.54 9.25 9.66
CA ASP A 33 -15.99 10.18 8.62
C ASP A 33 -17.40 9.84 8.13
N ARG A 34 -17.73 8.55 8.12
CA ARG A 34 -19.05 8.00 7.76
C ARG A 34 -19.22 6.57 8.27
N VAL A 35 -20.46 6.20 8.54
CA VAL A 35 -20.94 4.83 8.71
C VAL A 35 -21.84 4.50 7.53
N LEU A 36 -21.65 3.33 6.91
CA LEU A 36 -22.48 2.87 5.80
C LEU A 36 -23.20 1.58 6.20
N ILE A 37 -24.51 1.55 6.03
CA ILE A 37 -25.35 0.40 6.35
C ILE A 37 -26.21 0.06 5.14
N GLY A 38 -25.98 -1.11 4.55
CA GLY A 38 -26.76 -1.63 3.44
C GLY A 38 -27.62 -2.82 3.85
N GLY A 39 -28.81 -2.91 3.30
CA GLY A 39 -29.70 -4.06 3.55
C GLY A 39 -30.80 -4.19 2.51
N ASN A 40 -31.59 -5.24 2.64
CA ASN A 40 -32.74 -5.44 1.78
C ASN A 40 -33.75 -4.29 1.95
N GLN A 41 -34.36 -3.86 0.85
CA GLN A 41 -35.35 -2.76 0.83
C GLN A 41 -36.79 -3.28 1.08
N THR A 42 -36.91 -4.38 1.84
CA THR A 42 -38.20 -4.87 2.37
C THR A 42 -38.50 -4.22 3.71
N LYS A 43 -39.72 -4.35 4.20
CA LYS A 43 -40.11 -3.81 5.52
C LYS A 43 -39.19 -4.32 6.62
N GLU A 44 -38.95 -5.62 6.68
CA GLU A 44 -38.11 -6.29 7.68
C GLU A 44 -36.64 -5.89 7.53
N GLY A 45 -36.15 -5.72 6.28
CA GLY A 45 -34.81 -5.23 6.00
C GLY A 45 -34.59 -3.79 6.45
N LEU A 46 -35.59 -2.92 6.23
CA LEU A 46 -35.53 -1.52 6.68
C LEU A 46 -35.59 -1.43 8.22
N GLU A 47 -36.40 -2.25 8.87
CA GLU A 47 -36.42 -2.37 10.34
C GLU A 47 -35.06 -2.79 10.90
N ALA A 48 -34.39 -3.75 10.25
CA ALA A 48 -33.05 -4.18 10.64
C ALA A 48 -32.00 -3.09 10.42
N ILE A 49 -32.06 -2.36 9.30
CA ILE A 49 -31.22 -1.17 9.04
C ILE A 49 -31.43 -0.14 10.16
N ALA A 50 -32.67 0.21 10.48
CA ALA A 50 -33.01 1.18 11.52
C ALA A 50 -32.46 0.78 12.89
N ALA A 51 -32.53 -0.50 13.25
CA ALA A 51 -31.96 -1.01 14.50
C ALA A 51 -30.44 -0.83 14.57
N LEU A 52 -29.72 -1.02 13.46
CA LEU A 52 -28.27 -0.80 13.44
C LEU A 52 -27.92 0.71 13.41
N VAL A 53 -28.73 1.53 12.74
CA VAL A 53 -28.61 3.01 12.80
C VAL A 53 -28.73 3.49 14.25
N ASP A 54 -29.72 2.99 15.02
CA ASP A 54 -29.93 3.37 16.42
C ASP A 54 -28.70 3.05 17.29
N VAL A 55 -28.05 1.91 17.04
CA VAL A 55 -26.77 1.58 17.72
C VAL A 55 -25.71 2.63 17.43
N TYR A 56 -25.46 2.96 16.15
CA TYR A 56 -24.42 3.93 15.78
C TYR A 56 -24.75 5.36 16.21
N SER A 57 -26.02 5.75 16.22
CA SER A 57 -26.48 7.09 16.64
C SER A 57 -26.13 7.42 18.09
N SER A 58 -25.75 6.42 18.91
CA SER A 58 -25.28 6.64 20.26
C SER A 58 -23.94 7.40 20.34
N TRP A 59 -23.12 7.42 19.27
CA TRP A 59 -21.85 8.17 19.23
C TRP A 59 -21.51 8.81 17.88
N VAL A 60 -22.28 8.53 16.82
CA VAL A 60 -22.08 9.09 15.48
C VAL A 60 -23.25 9.98 15.13
N SER A 61 -23.00 11.19 14.60
CA SER A 61 -24.06 12.08 14.11
C SER A 61 -24.85 11.44 12.98
N GLU A 62 -26.17 11.61 12.97
CA GLU A 62 -27.05 11.02 11.95
C GLU A 62 -26.66 11.39 10.52
N GLU A 63 -26.15 12.61 10.30
CA GLU A 63 -25.67 13.08 8.99
C GLU A 63 -24.50 12.28 8.43
N ASN A 64 -23.75 11.58 9.31
CA ASN A 64 -22.63 10.73 8.96
C ASN A 64 -23.03 9.24 8.83
N ILE A 65 -24.31 8.91 9.04
CA ILE A 65 -24.83 7.54 8.89
C ILE A 65 -25.61 7.46 7.57
N LEU A 66 -25.05 6.72 6.61
CA LEU A 66 -25.63 6.51 5.29
C LEU A 66 -26.30 5.14 5.20
N THR A 67 -27.54 5.11 4.73
CA THR A 67 -28.27 3.85 4.50
C THR A 67 -28.51 3.62 3.02
N THR A 68 -28.40 2.36 2.56
CA THR A 68 -28.54 2.03 1.14
C THR A 68 -28.98 0.56 0.96
N ASN A 69 -29.16 0.13 -0.29
CA ASN A 69 -29.33 -1.30 -0.56
C ASN A 69 -28.03 -2.09 -0.36
N LEU A 70 -28.13 -3.42 -0.28
CA LEU A 70 -27.02 -4.31 0.02
C LEU A 70 -25.85 -4.16 -0.98
N TRP A 71 -26.15 -4.20 -2.28
CA TRP A 71 -25.15 -4.12 -3.34
C TRP A 71 -24.40 -2.80 -3.37
N SER A 72 -25.13 -1.68 -3.17
CA SER A 72 -24.50 -0.35 -3.12
C SER A 72 -23.53 -0.24 -1.95
N SER A 73 -23.88 -0.82 -0.79
CA SER A 73 -22.98 -0.85 0.37
C SER A 73 -21.70 -1.67 0.09
N GLU A 74 -21.86 -2.87 -0.43
CA GLU A 74 -20.74 -3.75 -0.78
C GLU A 74 -19.79 -3.11 -1.79
N LEU A 75 -20.33 -2.58 -2.89
CA LEU A 75 -19.53 -1.92 -3.92
C LEU A 75 -18.87 -0.63 -3.41
N SER A 76 -19.48 0.10 -2.50
CA SER A 76 -18.89 1.33 -1.95
C SER A 76 -17.56 1.09 -1.26
N LYS A 77 -17.42 -0.01 -0.52
CA LYS A 77 -16.14 -0.37 0.13
C LYS A 77 -15.06 -0.66 -0.90
N LEU A 78 -15.34 -1.54 -1.86
CA LEU A 78 -14.39 -1.91 -2.90
C LEU A 78 -13.98 -0.68 -3.73
N THR A 79 -14.97 0.14 -4.11
CA THR A 79 -14.76 1.34 -4.92
C THR A 79 -13.91 2.37 -4.17
N ALA A 80 -14.16 2.60 -2.86
CA ALA A 80 -13.37 3.55 -2.09
C ALA A 80 -11.87 3.17 -2.10
N ASN A 81 -11.53 1.91 -1.83
CA ASN A 81 -10.15 1.44 -1.86
C ASN A 81 -9.57 1.48 -3.29
N ALA A 82 -10.35 1.14 -4.31
CA ALA A 82 -9.91 1.21 -5.70
C ALA A 82 -9.59 2.64 -6.13
N PHE A 83 -10.39 3.64 -5.76
CA PHE A 83 -10.14 5.06 -6.04
C PHE A 83 -8.89 5.58 -5.33
N LEU A 84 -8.66 5.19 -4.07
CA LEU A 84 -7.45 5.58 -3.35
C LEU A 84 -6.19 5.01 -4.03
N ALA A 85 -6.20 3.73 -4.38
CA ALA A 85 -5.10 3.08 -5.09
C ALA A 85 -4.90 3.66 -6.50
N GLN A 86 -5.99 3.97 -7.22
CA GLN A 86 -5.92 4.61 -8.54
C GLN A 86 -5.25 5.98 -8.46
N ARG A 87 -5.55 6.80 -7.44
CA ARG A 87 -4.88 8.09 -7.26
C ARG A 87 -3.36 7.95 -7.12
N ILE A 88 -2.90 6.98 -6.31
CA ILE A 88 -1.48 6.67 -6.17
C ILE A 88 -0.89 6.21 -7.51
N SER A 89 -1.55 5.28 -8.22
CA SER A 89 -1.09 4.82 -9.53
C SER A 89 -1.07 5.94 -10.56
N SER A 90 -2.03 6.87 -10.52
CA SER A 90 -2.07 8.02 -11.42
C SER A 90 -0.86 8.93 -11.23
N ILE A 91 -0.56 9.34 -9.98
CA ILE A 91 0.61 10.20 -9.73
C ILE A 91 1.93 9.45 -9.99
N ASN A 92 1.99 8.16 -9.72
CA ASN A 92 3.15 7.32 -10.05
C ASN A 92 3.38 7.23 -11.57
N SER A 93 2.33 7.13 -12.38
CA SER A 93 2.45 7.17 -13.84
C SER A 93 3.03 8.50 -14.33
N LEU A 94 2.57 9.61 -13.74
CA LEU A 94 3.08 10.95 -14.05
C LEU A 94 4.51 11.14 -13.57
N SER A 95 4.94 10.48 -12.49
CA SER A 95 6.34 10.56 -12.03
C SER A 95 7.32 10.04 -13.10
N ALA A 96 6.94 9.00 -13.84
CA ALA A 96 7.75 8.49 -14.96
C ALA A 96 7.87 9.52 -16.08
N LEU A 97 6.79 10.24 -16.40
CA LEU A 97 6.80 11.31 -17.39
C LEU A 97 7.61 12.51 -16.90
N CYS A 98 7.51 12.88 -15.63
CA CYS A 98 8.30 13.95 -15.03
C CYS A 98 9.81 13.67 -15.13
N GLU A 99 10.25 12.45 -14.80
CA GLU A 99 11.66 12.07 -14.97
C GLU A 99 12.14 12.16 -16.42
N ALA A 100 11.30 11.79 -17.38
CA ALA A 100 11.64 11.85 -18.80
C ALA A 100 11.70 13.29 -19.36
N THR A 101 10.99 14.23 -18.75
CA THR A 101 10.89 15.63 -19.19
C THR A 101 11.70 16.62 -18.34
N GLY A 102 12.23 16.17 -17.20
CA GLY A 102 12.89 17.04 -16.21
C GLY A 102 11.91 17.82 -15.34
N ALA A 103 10.62 17.49 -15.35
CA ALA A 103 9.64 18.08 -14.45
C ALA A 103 9.76 17.49 -13.03
N ASN A 104 9.30 18.24 -12.01
CA ASN A 104 9.24 17.78 -10.63
C ASN A 104 7.83 17.27 -10.30
N VAL A 105 7.70 15.98 -9.98
CA VAL A 105 6.40 15.35 -9.69
C VAL A 105 5.73 15.95 -8.45
N SER A 106 6.49 16.38 -7.43
CA SER A 106 5.95 17.01 -6.23
C SER A 106 5.32 18.37 -6.52
N GLU A 107 5.93 19.15 -7.44
CA GLU A 107 5.34 20.41 -7.90
C GLU A 107 4.06 20.17 -8.71
N VAL A 108 4.06 19.17 -9.59
CA VAL A 108 2.86 18.78 -10.34
C VAL A 108 1.75 18.34 -9.38
N ALA A 109 2.06 17.46 -8.42
CA ALA A 109 1.11 16.97 -7.41
C ALA A 109 0.53 18.14 -6.58
N LYS A 110 1.38 19.07 -6.15
CA LYS A 110 0.95 20.28 -5.42
C LYS A 110 0.02 21.15 -6.27
N ALA A 111 0.38 21.39 -7.52
CA ALA A 111 -0.41 22.23 -8.42
C ALA A 111 -1.81 21.66 -8.68
N ILE A 112 -1.91 20.37 -9.04
CA ILE A 112 -3.20 19.71 -9.27
C ILE A 112 -4.00 19.52 -7.98
N GLY A 113 -3.33 19.29 -6.85
CA GLY A 113 -3.95 19.12 -5.54
C GLY A 113 -4.60 20.39 -4.98
N MET A 114 -4.24 21.57 -5.49
CA MET A 114 -4.89 22.86 -5.15
C MET A 114 -6.29 23.00 -5.79
N ASP A 115 -6.61 22.25 -6.85
CA ASP A 115 -7.98 22.18 -7.38
C ASP A 115 -8.87 21.44 -6.38
N SER A 116 -9.88 22.12 -5.84
CA SER A 116 -10.80 21.55 -4.83
C SER A 116 -11.55 20.31 -5.31
N ARG A 117 -11.70 20.14 -6.62
CA ARG A 117 -12.33 18.95 -7.24
C ARG A 117 -11.41 17.72 -7.19
N ILE A 118 -10.10 17.93 -7.12
CA ILE A 118 -9.08 16.88 -7.00
C ILE A 118 -8.67 16.69 -5.54
N GLY A 119 -8.24 17.75 -4.88
CA GLY A 119 -7.70 17.75 -3.52
C GLY A 119 -6.32 17.11 -3.41
N PRO A 120 -5.55 17.39 -2.34
CA PRO A 120 -4.12 17.02 -2.24
C PRO A 120 -3.86 15.58 -1.78
N LYS A 121 -4.86 14.88 -1.20
CA LYS A 121 -4.64 13.56 -0.59
C LYS A 121 -4.35 12.48 -1.64
N PHE A 122 -3.44 11.55 -1.34
CA PHE A 122 -3.06 10.42 -2.20
C PHE A 122 -2.43 10.82 -3.54
N LEU A 123 -1.72 11.94 -3.57
CA LEU A 123 -0.97 12.42 -4.74
C LEU A 123 0.56 12.39 -4.52
N GLU A 124 1.06 11.70 -3.50
CA GLU A 124 2.49 11.53 -3.27
C GLU A 124 3.00 10.35 -4.11
N ALA A 125 3.93 10.65 -5.03
CA ALA A 125 4.57 9.62 -5.85
C ALA A 125 5.49 8.76 -4.98
N SER A 126 5.52 7.45 -5.26
CA SER A 126 6.29 6.49 -4.47
C SER A 126 6.70 5.28 -5.31
N VAL A 127 7.40 4.34 -4.69
CA VAL A 127 7.76 3.03 -5.27
C VAL A 127 6.55 2.11 -5.50
N GLY A 128 5.35 2.53 -5.14
CA GLY A 128 4.09 1.79 -5.28
C GLY A 128 3.35 1.65 -3.95
N PHE A 129 2.07 1.33 -4.04
CA PHE A 129 1.26 1.02 -2.87
C PHE A 129 1.41 -0.44 -2.45
N GLY A 130 1.20 -0.69 -1.16
CA GLY A 130 1.10 -2.01 -0.54
C GLY A 130 -0.11 -2.10 0.38
N GLY A 131 -0.04 -2.99 1.35
CA GLY A 131 -1.10 -3.26 2.30
C GLY A 131 -2.11 -4.31 1.80
N SER A 132 -2.82 -4.92 2.75
CA SER A 132 -3.72 -6.06 2.48
C SER A 132 -4.97 -5.71 1.68
N CYS A 133 -5.34 -4.44 1.56
CA CYS A 133 -6.65 -4.05 1.06
C CYS A 133 -6.65 -3.66 -0.42
N PHE A 134 -5.75 -2.79 -0.86
CA PHE A 134 -5.84 -2.19 -2.20
C PHE A 134 -5.80 -3.22 -3.33
N GLN A 135 -4.80 -4.09 -3.33
CA GLN A 135 -4.64 -5.07 -4.40
C GLN A 135 -5.81 -6.05 -4.44
N LYS A 136 -6.19 -6.63 -3.30
CA LYS A 136 -7.28 -7.61 -3.27
C LYS A 136 -8.64 -7.01 -3.64
N ASP A 137 -8.92 -5.76 -3.21
CA ASP A 137 -10.20 -5.12 -3.48
C ASP A 137 -10.33 -4.71 -4.95
N ILE A 138 -9.22 -4.26 -5.58
CA ILE A 138 -9.17 -4.03 -7.03
C ILE A 138 -9.37 -5.34 -7.79
N LEU A 139 -8.65 -6.41 -7.43
CA LEU A 139 -8.79 -7.71 -8.09
C LEU A 139 -10.19 -8.29 -7.92
N ASN A 140 -10.83 -8.06 -6.78
CA ASN A 140 -12.23 -8.44 -6.56
C ASN A 140 -13.17 -7.63 -7.48
N LEU A 141 -12.95 -6.32 -7.62
CA LEU A 141 -13.70 -5.47 -8.53
C LEU A 141 -13.52 -5.93 -9.99
N VAL A 142 -12.30 -6.28 -10.39
CA VAL A 142 -11.99 -6.88 -11.71
C VAL A 142 -12.74 -8.20 -11.91
N TYR A 143 -12.72 -9.08 -10.92
CA TYR A 143 -13.42 -10.37 -10.97
C TYR A 143 -14.93 -10.20 -11.12
N ILE A 144 -15.55 -9.34 -10.28
CA ILE A 144 -16.98 -9.05 -10.36
C ILE A 144 -17.34 -8.48 -11.73
N SER A 145 -16.57 -7.53 -12.24
CA SER A 145 -16.81 -6.93 -13.56
C SER A 145 -16.78 -7.99 -14.67
N LYS A 146 -15.76 -8.85 -14.68
CA LYS A 146 -15.68 -9.95 -15.67
C LYS A 146 -16.84 -10.95 -15.55
N SER A 147 -17.24 -11.29 -14.32
CA SER A 147 -18.36 -12.22 -14.09
C SER A 147 -19.71 -11.69 -14.61
N LEU A 148 -19.81 -10.36 -14.76
CA LEU A 148 -20.98 -9.66 -15.31
C LEU A 148 -20.84 -9.31 -16.81
N GLY A 149 -19.76 -9.73 -17.47
CA GLY A 149 -19.49 -9.44 -18.88
C GLY A 149 -19.09 -7.98 -19.16
N LEU A 150 -18.52 -7.29 -18.15
CA LEU A 150 -18.07 -5.90 -18.23
C LEU A 150 -16.54 -5.86 -18.39
N ASP A 151 -16.04 -6.34 -19.51
CA ASP A 151 -14.60 -6.55 -19.74
C ASP A 151 -13.83 -5.22 -19.76
N GLU A 152 -14.35 -4.16 -20.38
CA GLU A 152 -13.72 -2.84 -20.40
C GLU A 152 -13.58 -2.24 -19.00
N VAL A 153 -14.57 -2.46 -18.12
CA VAL A 153 -14.53 -2.01 -16.73
C VAL A 153 -13.48 -2.80 -15.96
N ALA A 154 -13.42 -4.11 -16.16
CA ALA A 154 -12.41 -4.97 -15.56
C ALA A 154 -11.00 -4.56 -15.98
N ASP A 155 -10.79 -4.33 -17.28
CA ASP A 155 -9.49 -3.93 -17.82
C ASP A 155 -9.05 -2.56 -17.30
N TYR A 156 -9.98 -1.60 -17.20
CA TYR A 156 -9.69 -0.30 -16.60
C TYR A 156 -9.14 -0.40 -15.18
N TRP A 157 -9.82 -1.15 -14.31
CA TRP A 157 -9.37 -1.30 -12.93
C TRP A 157 -8.11 -2.15 -12.81
N HIS A 158 -7.92 -3.13 -13.67
CA HIS A 158 -6.71 -3.94 -13.70
C HIS A 158 -5.46 -3.13 -14.06
N GLN A 159 -5.58 -2.06 -14.85
CA GLN A 159 -4.47 -1.17 -15.15
C GLN A 159 -3.86 -0.51 -13.90
N VAL A 160 -4.62 -0.34 -12.81
CA VAL A 160 -4.11 0.18 -11.55
C VAL A 160 -3.04 -0.76 -10.96
N ILE A 161 -3.27 -2.08 -11.04
CA ILE A 161 -2.30 -3.11 -10.58
C ILE A 161 -1.10 -3.15 -11.52
N ILE A 162 -1.33 -3.15 -12.83
CA ILE A 162 -0.25 -3.15 -13.83
C ILE A 162 0.66 -1.94 -13.63
N MET A 163 0.10 -0.75 -13.39
CA MET A 163 0.88 0.45 -13.14
C MET A 163 1.66 0.38 -11.83
N ASN A 164 1.09 -0.23 -10.78
CA ASN A 164 1.79 -0.44 -9.52
C ASN A 164 3.01 -1.35 -9.67
N ASN A 165 2.87 -2.44 -10.42
CA ASN A 165 3.97 -3.35 -10.72
C ASN A 165 5.03 -2.67 -11.60
N TYR A 166 4.62 -1.94 -12.65
CA TYR A 166 5.53 -1.14 -13.47
C TYR A 166 6.37 -0.17 -12.64
N GLN A 167 5.79 0.46 -11.62
CA GLN A 167 6.50 1.41 -10.76
C GLN A 167 7.59 0.72 -9.93
N ARG A 168 7.32 -0.47 -9.39
CA ARG A 168 8.31 -1.31 -8.67
C ARG A 168 9.45 -1.72 -9.61
N ASP A 169 9.11 -2.22 -10.79
CA ASP A 169 10.10 -2.62 -11.82
C ASP A 169 10.96 -1.45 -12.27
N ARG A 170 10.34 -0.29 -12.49
CA ARG A 170 11.05 0.94 -12.90
C ARG A 170 12.05 1.37 -11.83
N PHE A 171 11.67 1.30 -10.55
CA PHE A 171 12.55 1.65 -9.45
C PHE A 171 13.78 0.74 -9.41
N VAL A 172 13.60 -0.57 -9.51
CA VAL A 172 14.70 -1.55 -9.57
C VAL A 172 15.59 -1.32 -10.79
N LYS A 173 15.01 -1.14 -11.98
CA LYS A 173 15.77 -0.84 -13.20
C LYS A 173 16.58 0.44 -13.07
N ASN A 174 16.06 1.46 -12.40
CA ASN A 174 16.79 2.70 -12.13
C ASN A 174 17.98 2.47 -11.19
N ILE A 175 17.81 1.66 -10.12
CA ILE A 175 18.91 1.26 -9.23
C ILE A 175 20.01 0.58 -10.04
N ILE A 176 19.67 -0.47 -10.78
CA ILE A 176 20.65 -1.26 -11.55
C ILE A 176 21.38 -0.36 -12.56
N LYS A 177 20.65 0.44 -13.32
CA LYS A 177 21.22 1.36 -14.32
C LYS A 177 22.18 2.37 -13.69
N THR A 178 21.79 3.01 -12.60
CA THR A 178 22.58 4.02 -11.90
C THR A 178 23.83 3.42 -11.27
N MET A 179 23.74 2.16 -10.82
CA MET A 179 24.87 1.42 -10.26
C MET A 179 25.73 0.71 -11.32
N TYR A 180 25.84 1.29 -12.51
CA TYR A 180 26.67 0.83 -13.63
C TYR A 180 26.21 -0.51 -14.24
N ASN A 181 24.90 -0.72 -14.33
CA ASN A 181 24.24 -1.87 -14.92
C ASN A 181 24.54 -3.22 -14.21
N THR A 182 24.96 -3.20 -12.95
CA THR A 182 25.13 -4.40 -12.15
C THR A 182 25.01 -4.09 -10.66
N VAL A 183 24.35 -4.98 -9.93
CA VAL A 183 24.27 -4.96 -8.47
C VAL A 183 24.83 -6.26 -7.87
N SER A 184 25.32 -7.18 -8.71
CA SER A 184 25.87 -8.46 -8.27
C SER A 184 27.02 -8.27 -7.28
N GLY A 185 26.91 -8.89 -6.10
CA GLY A 185 27.87 -8.80 -5.02
C GLY A 185 27.90 -7.44 -4.30
N LYS A 186 27.05 -6.47 -4.70
CA LYS A 186 26.95 -5.19 -4.01
C LYS A 186 25.93 -5.27 -2.87
N THR A 187 26.22 -4.57 -1.77
CA THR A 187 25.31 -4.46 -0.64
C THR A 187 24.47 -3.22 -0.78
N ILE A 188 23.15 -3.36 -0.75
CA ILE A 188 22.18 -2.27 -0.80
C ILE A 188 21.43 -2.26 0.55
N ALA A 189 21.48 -1.13 1.24
CA ALA A 189 20.69 -0.96 2.46
C ALA A 189 19.25 -0.62 2.12
N PHE A 190 18.30 -1.26 2.80
CA PHE A 190 16.89 -0.90 2.75
C PHE A 190 16.51 -0.20 4.05
N LEU A 191 15.96 0.97 3.92
CA LEU A 191 15.30 1.70 5.00
C LEU A 191 13.78 1.51 4.85
N GLY A 192 13.25 0.64 5.73
CA GLY A 192 11.84 0.25 5.74
C GLY A 192 11.54 -1.05 4.98
N TRP A 193 10.66 -1.83 5.57
CA TRP A 193 10.10 -3.07 5.01
C TRP A 193 8.58 -3.10 5.11
N ALA A 194 7.99 -2.49 6.15
CA ALA A 194 6.54 -2.31 6.24
C ALA A 194 6.00 -1.52 5.04
N PHE A 195 4.74 -1.76 4.66
CA PHE A 195 4.17 -1.09 3.49
C PHE A 195 3.94 0.42 3.68
N LYS A 196 3.87 0.88 4.93
CA LYS A 196 3.81 2.29 5.37
C LYS A 196 4.34 2.44 6.78
N LYS A 197 4.56 3.68 7.25
CA LYS A 197 4.94 3.95 8.64
C LYS A 197 3.84 3.57 9.65
N ASP A 198 4.22 3.50 10.92
CA ASP A 198 3.37 3.27 12.09
C ASP A 198 2.70 1.89 12.17
N THR A 199 3.12 0.94 11.35
CA THR A 199 2.66 -0.45 11.37
C THR A 199 3.83 -1.43 11.22
N ASN A 200 3.60 -2.69 11.57
CA ASN A 200 4.46 -3.82 11.24
C ASN A 200 3.87 -4.69 10.10
N ASP A 201 2.81 -4.23 9.44
CA ASP A 201 2.20 -4.96 8.32
C ASP A 201 3.08 -4.86 7.07
N THR A 202 3.45 -6.02 6.56
CA THR A 202 4.34 -6.16 5.38
C THR A 202 3.59 -6.61 4.14
N ARG A 203 2.29 -6.93 4.25
CA ARG A 203 1.51 -7.49 3.13
C ARG A 203 1.56 -6.57 1.92
N GLU A 204 1.92 -7.12 0.76
CA GLU A 204 2.06 -6.39 -0.50
C GLU A 204 3.02 -5.18 -0.44
N SER A 205 3.92 -5.13 0.55
CA SER A 205 4.92 -4.07 0.61
C SER A 205 5.79 -4.06 -0.64
N ALA A 206 6.04 -2.88 -1.18
CA ALA A 206 6.94 -2.71 -2.32
C ALA A 206 8.36 -3.21 -2.02
N ALA A 207 8.80 -3.14 -0.75
CA ALA A 207 10.11 -3.61 -0.32
C ALA A 207 10.34 -5.09 -0.63
N ILE A 208 9.31 -5.94 -0.48
CA ILE A 208 9.39 -7.38 -0.76
C ILE A 208 9.75 -7.62 -2.23
N TYR A 209 9.02 -6.99 -3.15
CA TYR A 209 9.21 -7.15 -4.59
C TYR A 209 10.52 -6.54 -5.08
N VAL A 210 10.90 -5.38 -4.54
CA VAL A 210 12.18 -4.73 -4.84
C VAL A 210 13.35 -5.60 -4.35
N ALA A 211 13.24 -6.18 -3.13
CA ALA A 211 14.25 -7.10 -2.61
C ALA A 211 14.36 -8.36 -3.47
N ASP A 212 13.23 -8.97 -3.83
CA ASP A 212 13.20 -10.18 -4.66
C ASP A 212 13.91 -9.99 -5.99
N MET A 213 13.59 -8.91 -6.71
CA MET A 213 14.23 -8.58 -7.99
C MET A 213 15.74 -8.27 -7.85
N LEU A 214 16.15 -7.56 -6.79
CA LEU A 214 17.58 -7.27 -6.58
C LEU A 214 18.37 -8.49 -6.12
N ILE A 215 17.75 -9.40 -5.35
CA ILE A 215 18.36 -10.69 -4.98
C ILE A 215 18.52 -11.59 -6.21
N GLU A 216 17.58 -11.57 -7.14
CA GLU A 216 17.72 -12.27 -8.42
C GLU A 216 18.95 -11.80 -9.20
N GLU A 217 19.26 -10.51 -9.13
CA GLU A 217 20.49 -9.89 -9.66
C GLU A 217 21.71 -10.06 -8.74
N GLN A 218 21.60 -10.93 -7.71
CA GLN A 218 22.66 -11.27 -6.75
C GLN A 218 23.15 -10.09 -5.88
N ALA A 219 22.29 -9.11 -5.61
CA ALA A 219 22.57 -8.09 -4.60
C ALA A 219 22.43 -8.66 -3.18
N ILE A 220 23.19 -8.12 -2.26
CA ILE A 220 23.06 -8.38 -0.81
C ILE A 220 22.19 -7.26 -0.25
N ILE A 221 21.11 -7.61 0.43
CA ILE A 221 20.16 -6.64 0.99
C ILE A 221 20.35 -6.57 2.50
N ASN A 222 20.68 -5.40 3.01
CA ASN A 222 20.83 -5.15 4.44
C ASN A 222 19.69 -4.24 4.93
N VAL A 223 18.78 -4.77 5.74
CA VAL A 223 17.50 -4.09 6.06
C VAL A 223 17.51 -3.53 7.46
N TYR A 224 17.03 -2.31 7.59
CA TYR A 224 16.55 -1.75 8.84
C TYR A 224 15.07 -1.36 8.70
N ASP A 225 14.26 -1.88 9.62
CA ASP A 225 12.86 -1.45 9.82
C ASP A 225 12.60 -1.40 11.33
N PRO A 226 11.96 -0.33 11.86
CA PRO A 226 11.73 -0.18 13.29
C PRO A 226 10.81 -1.24 13.91
N LYS A 227 9.95 -1.87 13.10
CA LYS A 227 8.89 -2.75 13.61
C LYS A 227 8.86 -4.15 13.00
N VAL A 228 9.53 -4.38 11.87
CA VAL A 228 9.49 -5.67 11.17
C VAL A 228 10.69 -6.52 11.54
N THR A 229 10.46 -7.79 11.87
CA THR A 229 11.52 -8.74 12.23
C THR A 229 12.11 -9.43 11.01
N GLN A 230 13.36 -9.93 11.13
CA GLN A 230 14.00 -10.73 10.07
C GLN A 230 13.17 -11.97 9.70
N THR A 231 12.60 -12.65 10.68
CA THR A 231 11.77 -13.82 10.44
C THR A 231 10.60 -13.47 9.53
N GLN A 232 9.92 -12.34 9.79
CA GLN A 232 8.83 -11.89 8.93
C GLN A 232 9.33 -11.56 7.52
N MET A 233 10.45 -10.88 7.38
CA MET A 233 11.02 -10.52 6.07
C MET A 233 11.37 -11.76 5.23
N LEU A 234 11.91 -12.80 5.85
CA LEU A 234 12.21 -14.06 5.16
C LEU A 234 10.93 -14.80 4.76
N GLN A 235 9.92 -14.82 5.62
CA GLN A 235 8.61 -15.39 5.29
C GLN A 235 7.93 -14.64 4.13
N ASP A 236 8.05 -13.32 4.09
CA ASP A 236 7.50 -12.50 3.01
C ASP A 236 8.16 -12.82 1.66
N LEU A 237 9.48 -13.04 1.63
CA LEU A 237 10.19 -13.45 0.42
C LEU A 237 9.86 -14.91 0.03
N ASP A 238 9.71 -15.81 1.00
CA ASP A 238 9.33 -17.21 0.75
C ASP A 238 7.92 -17.32 0.16
N TYR A 239 7.01 -16.43 0.58
CA TYR A 239 5.65 -16.33 0.03
C TYR A 239 5.62 -16.09 -1.48
N LEU A 240 6.62 -15.41 -2.05
CA LEU A 240 6.71 -15.20 -3.50
C LEU A 240 7.04 -16.49 -4.28
N ASN A 241 7.51 -17.53 -3.61
CA ASN A 241 7.91 -18.83 -4.21
C ASN A 241 8.96 -18.72 -5.33
N THR A 242 9.78 -17.67 -5.33
CA THR A 242 10.88 -17.48 -6.29
C THR A 242 12.14 -18.24 -5.88
N ARG A 243 12.40 -18.30 -4.57
CA ARG A 243 13.55 -18.96 -3.93
C ARG A 243 13.14 -19.50 -2.57
N SER A 244 13.88 -20.50 -2.07
CA SER A 244 13.69 -21.03 -0.71
C SER A 244 14.15 -20.01 0.36
N GLU A 245 13.60 -20.11 1.58
CA GLU A 245 14.04 -19.31 2.73
C GLU A 245 15.55 -19.42 2.97
N LYS A 246 16.12 -20.62 2.81
CA LYS A 246 17.56 -20.86 2.93
C LYS A 246 18.39 -20.11 1.88
N GLU A 247 17.86 -19.93 0.69
CA GLU A 247 18.52 -19.12 -0.36
C GLU A 247 18.36 -17.64 -0.07
N ASN A 248 17.16 -17.19 0.28
CA ASN A 248 16.89 -15.81 0.67
C ASN A 248 17.77 -15.36 1.84
N SER A 249 17.98 -16.21 2.86
CA SER A 249 18.83 -15.90 4.02
C SER A 249 20.30 -15.67 3.72
N LYS A 250 20.79 -16.06 2.53
CA LYS A 250 22.18 -15.76 2.10
C LYS A 250 22.32 -14.31 1.65
N TYR A 251 21.25 -13.69 1.18
CA TYR A 251 21.25 -12.36 0.59
C TYR A 251 20.57 -11.32 1.46
N LEU A 252 19.67 -11.71 2.38
CA LEU A 252 18.97 -10.81 3.27
C LEU A 252 19.57 -10.83 4.67
N GLN A 253 19.99 -9.67 5.14
CA GLN A 253 20.47 -9.42 6.49
C GLN A 253 19.66 -8.30 7.13
N THR A 254 19.55 -8.31 8.45
CA THR A 254 18.85 -7.25 9.19
C THR A 254 19.73 -6.69 10.29
N GLN A 255 19.58 -5.41 10.57
CA GLN A 255 20.28 -4.73 11.65
C GLN A 255 19.26 -4.05 12.58
N LYS A 256 19.58 -4.00 13.86
CA LYS A 256 18.76 -3.28 14.85
C LYS A 256 19.12 -1.80 14.93
N ASP A 257 20.25 -1.42 14.40
CA ASP A 257 20.78 -0.06 14.37
C ASP A 257 20.80 0.40 12.90
N PRO A 258 20.11 1.49 12.55
CA PRO A 258 20.07 1.98 11.18
C PRO A 258 21.47 2.33 10.63
N TYR A 259 22.36 2.93 11.43
CA TYR A 259 23.69 3.28 10.97
C TYR A 259 24.54 2.04 10.65
N LYS A 260 24.37 0.94 11.40
CA LYS A 260 24.99 -0.35 11.06
C LYS A 260 24.41 -1.00 9.82
N ALA A 261 23.12 -0.78 9.55
CA ALA A 261 22.51 -1.26 8.32
C ALA A 261 23.10 -0.56 7.08
N LEU A 262 23.52 0.69 7.24
CA LEU A 262 24.00 1.55 6.17
C LEU A 262 25.54 1.50 6.00
N GLU A 263 26.27 1.07 7.03
CA GLU A 263 27.75 1.02 7.04
C GLU A 263 28.29 0.07 5.96
N GLY A 264 29.22 0.54 5.16
CA GLY A 264 29.87 -0.25 4.11
C GLY A 264 28.98 -0.63 2.93
N THR A 265 27.77 -0.09 2.83
CA THR A 265 26.87 -0.35 1.71
C THR A 265 27.20 0.50 0.48
N HIS A 266 26.81 0.04 -0.71
CA HIS A 266 27.02 0.74 -1.97
C HIS A 266 25.88 1.70 -2.30
N ALA A 267 24.68 1.39 -1.81
CA ALA A 267 23.50 2.21 -2.02
C ALA A 267 22.53 2.09 -0.84
N VAL A 268 21.65 3.07 -0.72
CA VAL A 268 20.51 3.08 0.19
C VAL A 268 19.24 3.20 -0.63
N ALA A 269 18.24 2.36 -0.36
CA ALA A 269 16.89 2.49 -0.89
C ALA A 269 15.90 2.77 0.25
N VAL A 270 15.21 3.90 0.21
CA VAL A 270 14.16 4.26 1.16
C VAL A 270 12.84 3.72 0.63
N LEU A 271 12.23 2.75 1.34
CA LEU A 271 11.06 2.02 0.88
C LEU A 271 9.81 2.20 1.74
N THR A 272 10.00 2.73 2.96
CA THR A 272 8.91 3.12 3.88
C THR A 272 9.17 4.53 4.39
N GLU A 273 8.12 5.32 4.57
CA GLU A 273 8.20 6.73 4.99
C GLU A 273 8.24 6.89 6.52
N TRP A 274 9.13 6.18 7.22
CA TRP A 274 9.34 6.39 8.65
C TRP A 274 9.91 7.78 8.93
N ASP A 275 9.33 8.52 9.86
CA ASP A 275 9.73 9.90 10.16
C ASP A 275 11.19 10.00 10.62
N GLU A 276 11.70 8.97 11.30
CA GLU A 276 13.10 8.94 11.76
C GLU A 276 14.13 8.98 10.62
N PHE A 277 13.80 8.49 9.42
CA PHE A 277 14.73 8.46 8.29
C PHE A 277 15.12 9.85 7.80
N THR A 278 14.22 10.82 7.94
CA THR A 278 14.51 12.22 7.59
C THR A 278 15.45 12.89 8.58
N ALA A 279 15.49 12.39 9.82
CA ALA A 279 16.28 12.97 10.90
C ALA A 279 17.72 12.40 11.00
N TYR A 280 18.09 11.45 10.16
CA TYR A 280 19.42 10.82 10.21
C TYR A 280 20.52 11.79 9.80
N ASN A 281 21.74 11.56 10.33
CA ASN A 281 22.93 12.27 9.87
C ASN A 281 23.41 11.69 8.54
N TRP A 282 22.84 12.18 7.43
CA TRP A 282 23.13 11.69 6.09
C TRP A 282 24.59 11.91 5.66
N GLN A 283 25.28 12.92 6.20
CA GLN A 283 26.71 13.11 5.95
C GLN A 283 27.54 11.96 6.58
N ALA A 284 27.25 11.60 7.84
CA ALA A 284 27.94 10.49 8.50
C ALA A 284 27.63 9.15 7.79
N ILE A 285 26.39 8.96 7.32
CA ILE A 285 26.01 7.79 6.52
C ILE A 285 26.83 7.77 5.22
N TYR A 286 26.85 8.86 4.47
CA TYR A 286 27.65 8.97 3.24
C TYR A 286 29.10 8.60 3.51
N ASP A 287 29.72 9.13 4.58
CA ASP A 287 31.13 8.88 4.90
C ASP A 287 31.42 7.40 5.22
N SER A 288 30.44 6.68 5.77
CA SER A 288 30.54 5.24 6.11
C SER A 288 30.29 4.29 4.93
N MET A 289 29.68 4.76 3.83
CA MET A 289 29.34 3.95 2.67
C MET A 289 30.52 3.72 1.73
N GLN A 290 30.45 2.68 0.90
CA GLN A 290 31.35 2.46 -0.23
C GLN A 290 31.18 3.56 -1.27
N LYS A 291 32.28 3.90 -1.99
CA LYS A 291 32.24 4.94 -3.01
C LYS A 291 32.34 4.36 -4.42
N PRO A 292 31.58 4.88 -5.38
CA PRO A 292 30.57 5.94 -5.24
C PRO A 292 29.34 5.46 -4.49
N ALA A 293 28.77 6.32 -3.61
CA ALA A 293 27.58 6.03 -2.82
C ALA A 293 26.33 6.61 -3.50
N PHE A 294 25.23 5.85 -3.42
CA PHE A 294 23.97 6.22 -4.03
C PHE A 294 22.83 6.19 -3.01
N VAL A 295 21.86 7.09 -3.16
CA VAL A 295 20.59 7.09 -2.41
C VAL A 295 19.44 7.05 -3.41
N PHE A 296 18.53 6.12 -3.23
CA PHE A 296 17.32 5.95 -4.01
C PHE A 296 16.12 6.15 -3.09
N ASP A 297 15.51 7.32 -3.16
CA ASP A 297 14.35 7.62 -2.35
C ASP A 297 13.07 7.17 -3.06
N GLY A 298 12.55 6.01 -2.66
CA GLY A 298 11.31 5.44 -3.17
C GLY A 298 10.04 6.04 -2.55
N ARG A 299 10.18 6.99 -1.61
CA ARG A 299 9.05 7.60 -0.88
C ARG A 299 8.99 9.13 -1.02
N ASN A 300 10.01 9.74 -1.63
CA ASN A 300 10.16 11.20 -1.76
C ASN A 300 10.08 11.93 -0.41
N ILE A 301 10.80 11.43 0.60
CA ILE A 301 10.83 12.00 1.94
C ILE A 301 12.15 12.70 2.27
N LEU A 302 13.18 12.51 1.46
CA LEU A 302 14.47 13.15 1.63
C LEU A 302 14.56 14.43 0.76
N ASP A 303 15.19 15.48 1.30
CA ASP A 303 15.44 16.75 0.61
C ASP A 303 16.69 16.70 -0.29
#